data_2bedb55ee79a2dfe1d74818b07d799e0
#
_entry.id   2bedb55ee79a2dfe1d74818b07d799e0
#
_cell.length_a   1.000
_cell.length_b   1.000
_cell.length_c   1.000
_cell.angle_alpha   90.00
_cell.angle_beta   90.00
_cell.angle_gamma   90.00
#
_symmetry.space_group_name_H-M   'P 1'
#
loop_
_entity.id
_entity.type
_entity.pdbx_description
1 polymer ?
#
loop_
_entity_poly.entity_id
_entity_poly.type
_entity_poly.pdbx_seq_one_letter_code
_entity_poly.pdbx_strand_id
1 'polypeptide(L)'
;MVVSATGVRHTVTLEHMRAMHEGAALAVIGGIANEIALDEVSDFTPQVNRDTVQLNVPDGPTLTLIADGDGVNYTVGGGNPIEIMDLSFAVQASAVAYLLEHRGTLDHTLIRLDAATDQRIAASALKARGYRASHAVEDNGYNWRLTLSLIHI
;
A
#
# COMPACT_ATOMS: atom_id res chain seq x y z
N MET A 1 20.72 0.12 -6.13
CA MET A 1 19.48 -0.46 -5.59
C MET A 1 18.36 -0.20 -6.56
N VAL A 2 17.52 -1.19 -6.81
CA VAL A 2 16.28 -1.08 -7.61
C VAL A 2 15.10 -1.36 -6.69
N VAL A 3 14.08 -0.51 -6.76
CA VAL A 3 12.83 -0.64 -6.00
C VAL A 3 11.68 -0.71 -6.99
N SER A 4 10.93 -1.80 -6.98
CA SER A 4 9.71 -1.97 -7.76
C SER A 4 8.49 -1.57 -6.93
N ALA A 5 7.60 -0.75 -7.51
CA ALA A 5 6.39 -0.23 -6.85
C ALA A 5 5.22 -0.14 -7.83
N THR A 6 5.13 -1.08 -8.77
CA THR A 6 4.21 -0.99 -9.90
C THR A 6 2.91 -1.75 -9.69
N GLY A 7 2.90 -2.74 -8.79
CA GLY A 7 1.80 -3.68 -8.65
C GLY A 7 1.59 -4.59 -9.86
N VAL A 8 2.59 -4.69 -10.74
CA VAL A 8 2.53 -5.49 -11.96
C VAL A 8 3.53 -6.65 -11.89
N ARG A 9 3.04 -7.85 -12.15
CA ARG A 9 3.87 -9.06 -12.18
C ARG A 9 5.01 -8.92 -13.19
N HIS A 10 6.21 -9.40 -12.82
CA HIS A 10 7.41 -9.43 -13.66
C HIS A 10 7.84 -8.07 -14.21
N THR A 11 7.63 -7.00 -13.46
CA THR A 11 8.19 -5.68 -13.79
C THR A 11 9.71 -5.73 -13.85
N VAL A 12 10.34 -6.48 -12.93
CA VAL A 12 11.77 -6.79 -12.96
C VAL A 12 11.95 -8.22 -13.46
N THR A 13 12.33 -8.36 -14.72
CA THR A 13 12.55 -9.66 -15.37
C THR A 13 13.93 -10.22 -15.06
N LEU A 14 14.15 -11.50 -15.42
CA LEU A 14 15.46 -12.14 -15.34
C LEU A 14 16.53 -11.39 -16.17
N GLU A 15 16.14 -10.86 -17.33
CA GLU A 15 17.04 -10.05 -18.17
C GLU A 15 17.48 -8.76 -17.47
N HIS A 16 16.54 -8.08 -16.79
CA HIS A 16 16.87 -6.90 -15.98
C HIS A 16 17.84 -7.25 -14.85
N MET A 17 17.62 -8.38 -14.17
CA MET A 17 18.49 -8.84 -13.09
C MET A 17 19.91 -9.16 -13.58
N ARG A 18 20.04 -9.77 -14.75
CA ARG A 18 21.36 -10.06 -15.39
C ARG A 18 22.14 -8.79 -15.72
N ALA A 19 21.45 -7.70 -16.04
CA ALA A 19 22.09 -6.42 -16.37
C ALA A 19 22.52 -5.60 -15.15
N MET A 20 22.21 -6.05 -13.92
CA MET A 20 22.58 -5.35 -12.68
C MET A 20 24.05 -5.61 -12.32
N HIS A 21 24.57 -4.73 -11.44
CA HIS A 21 25.90 -4.92 -10.87
C HIS A 21 25.88 -5.96 -9.74
N GLU A 22 27.01 -6.63 -9.54
CA GLU A 22 27.23 -7.52 -8.41
C GLU A 22 26.90 -6.83 -7.08
N GLY A 23 26.15 -7.51 -6.21
CA GLY A 23 25.73 -6.99 -4.91
C GLY A 23 24.61 -5.93 -4.96
N ALA A 24 24.05 -5.64 -6.14
CA ALA A 24 22.93 -4.69 -6.22
C ALA A 24 21.72 -5.18 -5.41
N ALA A 25 21.03 -4.27 -4.73
CA ALA A 25 19.87 -4.61 -3.93
C ALA A 25 18.56 -4.47 -4.73
N LEU A 26 17.66 -5.44 -4.54
CA LEU A 26 16.30 -5.49 -5.07
C LEU A 26 15.29 -5.41 -3.94
N ALA A 27 14.26 -4.58 -4.09
CA ALA A 27 13.16 -4.46 -3.15
C ALA A 27 11.83 -4.27 -3.89
N VAL A 28 10.74 -4.67 -3.27
CA VAL A 28 9.38 -4.39 -3.73
C VAL A 28 8.67 -3.55 -2.68
N ILE A 29 8.00 -2.48 -3.13
CA ILE A 29 7.09 -1.69 -2.29
C ILE A 29 5.71 -1.80 -2.92
N GLY A 30 4.84 -2.57 -2.29
CA GLY A 30 3.50 -2.80 -2.84
C GLY A 30 2.87 -4.04 -2.23
N GLY A 31 1.65 -4.33 -2.63
CA GLY A 31 0.87 -5.44 -2.10
C GLY A 31 0.76 -6.65 -3.04
N ILE A 32 1.50 -6.67 -4.15
CA ILE A 32 1.43 -7.76 -5.12
C ILE A 32 2.77 -8.49 -5.15
N ALA A 33 2.74 -9.77 -4.80
CA ALA A 33 3.86 -10.67 -4.97
C ALA A 33 4.23 -10.83 -6.46
N ASN A 34 5.48 -11.16 -6.73
CA ASN A 34 5.99 -11.44 -8.07
C ASN A 34 6.19 -10.22 -9.00
N GLU A 35 6.39 -9.03 -8.46
CA GLU A 35 6.91 -7.92 -9.29
C GLU A 35 8.31 -8.22 -9.80
N ILE A 36 9.11 -8.96 -9.03
CA ILE A 36 10.39 -9.54 -9.46
C ILE A 36 10.12 -10.97 -9.94
N ALA A 37 10.62 -11.33 -11.11
CA ALA A 37 10.43 -12.65 -11.72
C ALA A 37 11.29 -13.74 -11.01
N LEU A 38 11.06 -13.96 -9.72
CA LEU A 38 11.80 -14.95 -8.93
C LEU A 38 11.48 -16.39 -9.33
N ASP A 39 10.31 -16.63 -9.89
CA ASP A 39 9.89 -17.89 -10.46
C ASP A 39 10.68 -18.29 -11.73
N GLU A 40 11.39 -17.34 -12.34
CA GLU A 40 12.33 -17.59 -13.44
C GLU A 40 13.77 -17.91 -12.95
N VAL A 41 14.02 -17.78 -11.63
CA VAL A 41 15.33 -18.12 -11.02
C VAL A 41 15.27 -19.54 -10.48
N SER A 42 15.86 -20.49 -11.20
CA SER A 42 15.69 -21.95 -11.03
C SER A 42 16.02 -22.50 -9.63
N ASP A 43 16.86 -21.84 -8.86
CA ASP A 43 17.32 -22.33 -7.55
C ASP A 43 16.92 -21.41 -6.39
N PHE A 44 16.01 -20.47 -6.66
CA PHE A 44 15.53 -19.57 -5.60
C PHE A 44 14.51 -20.29 -4.72
N THR A 45 14.82 -20.35 -3.42
CA THR A 45 13.88 -20.82 -2.40
C THR A 45 13.70 -19.70 -1.35
N PRO A 46 12.47 -19.21 -1.11
CA PRO A 46 12.21 -18.21 -0.08
C PRO A 46 12.74 -18.67 1.28
N GLN A 47 13.43 -17.79 1.98
CA GLN A 47 13.97 -18.05 3.32
C GLN A 47 13.16 -17.30 4.36
N VAL A 48 12.17 -17.98 4.92
CA VAL A 48 11.30 -17.41 5.96
C VAL A 48 12.13 -16.81 7.11
N ASN A 49 11.83 -15.58 7.50
CA ASN A 49 12.43 -14.81 8.60
C ASN A 49 13.82 -14.21 8.34
N ARG A 50 14.16 -13.88 7.12
CA ARG A 50 15.36 -13.08 6.82
C ARG A 50 14.97 -11.79 6.12
N ASP A 51 15.50 -10.68 6.61
CA ASP A 51 15.28 -9.36 6.02
C ASP A 51 15.95 -9.24 4.65
N THR A 52 17.03 -9.98 4.43
CA THR A 52 17.79 -10.00 3.18
C THR A 52 18.30 -11.38 2.85
N VAL A 53 18.29 -11.76 1.59
CA VAL A 53 18.88 -13.00 1.06
C VAL A 53 19.74 -12.72 -0.17
N GLN A 54 20.71 -13.60 -0.43
CA GLN A 54 21.48 -13.54 -1.66
C GLN A 54 20.71 -14.26 -2.77
N LEU A 55 20.51 -13.58 -3.88
CA LEU A 55 19.85 -14.06 -5.08
C LEU A 55 20.92 -14.33 -6.15
N ASN A 56 21.22 -15.57 -6.41
CA ASN A 56 22.12 -15.95 -7.50
C ASN A 56 21.34 -15.94 -8.82
N VAL A 57 21.61 -14.95 -9.65
CA VAL A 57 20.94 -14.83 -10.96
C VAL A 57 21.61 -15.77 -11.97
N PRO A 58 20.86 -16.67 -12.63
CA PRO A 58 21.44 -17.55 -13.66
C PRO A 58 22.09 -16.73 -14.78
N ASP A 59 23.35 -17.04 -15.09
CA ASP A 59 24.17 -16.30 -16.06
C ASP A 59 24.30 -14.79 -15.77
N GLY A 60 24.25 -14.41 -14.48
CA GLY A 60 24.26 -13.03 -14.02
C GLY A 60 24.96 -12.86 -12.67
N PRO A 61 24.82 -11.67 -12.07
CA PRO A 61 25.42 -11.35 -10.78
C PRO A 61 24.70 -11.99 -9.61
N THR A 62 25.33 -12.00 -8.44
CA THR A 62 24.66 -12.23 -7.17
C THR A 62 24.06 -10.90 -6.68
N LEU A 63 22.76 -10.87 -6.43
CA LEU A 63 22.03 -9.72 -5.96
C LEU A 63 21.63 -9.88 -4.49
N THR A 64 21.34 -8.78 -3.82
CA THR A 64 20.74 -8.78 -2.48
C THR A 64 19.23 -8.56 -2.61
N LEU A 65 18.46 -9.59 -2.33
CA LEU A 65 17.00 -9.50 -2.34
C LEU A 65 16.51 -9.14 -0.93
N ILE A 66 15.67 -8.12 -0.82
CA ILE A 66 15.09 -7.68 0.45
C ILE A 66 13.69 -8.27 0.61
N ALA A 67 13.40 -8.79 1.80
CA ALA A 67 12.12 -9.39 2.17
C ALA A 67 11.66 -10.52 1.24
N ASP A 68 12.59 -11.34 0.72
CA ASP A 68 12.29 -12.40 -0.23
C ASP A 68 11.49 -11.97 -1.48
N GLY A 69 11.54 -10.68 -1.83
CA GLY A 69 10.76 -10.10 -2.92
C GLY A 69 9.32 -9.76 -2.57
N ASP A 70 8.94 -9.89 -1.31
CA ASP A 70 7.66 -9.39 -0.79
C ASP A 70 7.70 -7.90 -0.51
N GLY A 71 6.53 -7.31 -0.23
CA GLY A 71 6.41 -5.91 0.09
C GLY A 71 7.19 -5.53 1.35
N VAL A 72 8.29 -4.81 1.18
CA VAL A 72 9.21 -4.40 2.27
C VAL A 72 8.48 -3.62 3.36
N ASN A 73 7.48 -2.82 3.00
CA ASN A 73 6.66 -2.04 3.93
C ASN A 73 5.88 -2.90 4.92
N TYR A 74 5.53 -4.13 4.56
CA TYR A 74 4.80 -5.06 5.43
C TYR A 74 5.73 -6.03 6.15
N THR A 75 6.75 -6.52 5.48
CA THR A 75 7.61 -7.60 5.99
C THR A 75 8.73 -7.09 6.88
N VAL A 76 9.38 -6.00 6.49
CA VAL A 76 10.55 -5.43 7.19
C VAL A 76 10.18 -4.11 7.86
N GLY A 77 9.32 -3.31 7.24
CA GLY A 77 8.92 -1.98 7.72
C GLY A 77 7.84 -1.98 8.81
N GLY A 78 7.30 -3.14 9.22
CA GLY A 78 6.28 -3.22 10.26
C GLY A 78 4.86 -2.83 9.83
N GLY A 79 4.64 -2.52 8.56
CA GLY A 79 3.33 -2.19 7.99
C GLY A 79 2.85 -0.77 8.29
N ASN A 80 1.58 -0.52 8.05
CA ASN A 80 0.96 0.76 8.35
C ASN A 80 0.63 0.88 9.85
N PRO A 81 0.80 2.07 10.47
CA PRO A 81 0.38 2.30 11.85
C PRO A 81 -1.10 1.98 12.05
N ILE A 82 -1.41 1.29 13.15
CA ILE A 82 -2.79 0.85 13.45
C ILE A 82 -3.76 2.04 13.53
N GLU A 83 -3.29 3.19 13.97
CA GLU A 83 -4.10 4.40 14.08
C GLU A 83 -4.59 4.93 12.73
N ILE A 84 -3.84 4.67 11.67
CA ILE A 84 -4.21 5.02 10.29
C ILE A 84 -5.12 3.94 9.72
N MET A 85 -4.79 2.67 9.95
CA MET A 85 -5.60 1.55 9.49
C MET A 85 -6.99 1.54 10.13
N ASP A 86 -7.10 1.94 11.40
CA ASP A 86 -8.36 2.05 12.11
C ASP A 86 -9.36 2.99 11.40
N LEU A 87 -8.89 4.13 10.89
CA LEU A 87 -9.72 5.04 10.09
C LEU A 87 -10.21 4.38 8.79
N SER A 88 -9.33 3.68 8.08
CA SER A 88 -9.69 2.95 6.86
C SER A 88 -10.72 1.85 7.13
N PHE A 89 -10.54 1.10 8.20
CA PHE A 89 -11.48 0.04 8.59
C PHE A 89 -12.83 0.60 9.04
N ALA A 90 -12.85 1.75 9.72
CA ALA A 90 -14.09 2.41 10.10
C ALA A 90 -14.90 2.86 8.85
N VAL A 91 -14.24 3.35 7.81
CA VAL A 91 -14.90 3.67 6.53
C VAL A 91 -15.43 2.40 5.85
N GLN A 92 -14.65 1.33 5.80
CA GLN A 92 -15.07 0.05 5.22
C GLN A 92 -16.27 -0.55 5.98
N ALA A 93 -16.23 -0.56 7.32
CA ALA A 93 -17.34 -1.03 8.14
C ALA A 93 -18.61 -0.19 7.92
N SER A 94 -18.47 1.13 7.78
CA SER A 94 -19.58 2.03 7.47
C SER A 94 -20.17 1.76 6.08
N ALA A 95 -19.35 1.40 5.11
CA ALA A 95 -19.83 1.01 3.78
C ALA A 95 -20.63 -0.29 3.83
N VAL A 96 -20.18 -1.28 4.60
CA VAL A 96 -20.93 -2.53 4.80
C VAL A 96 -22.27 -2.24 5.50
N ALA A 97 -22.29 -1.43 6.57
CA ALA A 97 -23.51 -1.04 7.25
C ALA A 97 -24.50 -0.35 6.29
N TYR A 98 -24.01 0.58 5.49
CA TYR A 98 -24.82 1.26 4.47
C TYR A 98 -25.46 0.28 3.48
N LEU A 99 -24.69 -0.68 2.98
CA LEU A 99 -25.22 -1.71 2.07
C LEU A 99 -26.30 -2.57 2.72
N LEU A 100 -26.15 -2.92 3.99
CA LEU A 100 -27.13 -3.71 4.74
C LEU A 100 -28.43 -2.92 4.99
N GLU A 101 -28.30 -1.65 5.37
CA GLU A 101 -29.44 -0.77 5.64
C GLU A 101 -30.27 -0.47 4.38
N HIS A 102 -29.62 -0.39 3.23
CA HIS A 102 -30.27 -0.05 1.96
C HIS A 102 -30.46 -1.29 1.04
N ARG A 103 -30.38 -2.48 1.60
CA ARG A 103 -30.53 -3.73 0.87
C ARG A 103 -31.88 -3.78 0.12
N GLY A 104 -31.82 -3.93 -1.21
CA GLY A 104 -33.00 -4.00 -2.08
C GLY A 104 -33.46 -2.67 -2.65
N THR A 105 -32.82 -1.56 -2.29
CA THR A 105 -33.12 -0.23 -2.84
C THR A 105 -31.95 0.38 -3.62
N LEU A 106 -30.79 -0.29 -3.60
CA LEU A 106 -29.57 0.20 -4.26
C LEU A 106 -29.58 -0.15 -5.74
N ASP A 107 -29.21 0.81 -6.55
CA ASP A 107 -28.94 0.60 -7.97
C ASP A 107 -27.62 -0.17 -8.17
N HIS A 108 -27.51 -0.85 -9.31
CA HIS A 108 -26.28 -1.56 -9.72
C HIS A 108 -25.21 -0.57 -10.24
N THR A 109 -24.78 0.36 -9.39
CA THR A 109 -23.83 1.40 -9.73
C THR A 109 -22.76 1.53 -8.65
N LEU A 110 -21.71 2.32 -8.92
CA LEU A 110 -20.72 2.68 -7.91
C LEU A 110 -21.35 3.67 -6.92
N ILE A 111 -21.48 3.24 -5.67
CA ILE A 111 -22.03 4.04 -4.58
C ILE A 111 -20.89 4.60 -3.74
N ARG A 112 -20.95 5.88 -3.44
CA ARG A 112 -20.02 6.55 -2.53
C ARG A 112 -20.75 6.87 -1.22
N LEU A 113 -20.07 6.65 -0.11
CA LEU A 113 -20.54 7.15 1.18
C LEU A 113 -20.59 8.67 1.16
N ASP A 114 -21.54 9.24 1.90
CA ASP A 114 -21.69 10.69 2.01
C ASP A 114 -20.57 11.34 2.85
N ALA A 115 -20.34 12.62 2.64
CA ALA A 115 -19.33 13.37 3.40
C ALA A 115 -19.66 13.44 4.90
N ALA A 116 -20.92 13.32 5.29
CA ALA A 116 -21.32 13.31 6.70
C ALA A 116 -20.85 12.04 7.41
N THR A 117 -20.80 10.91 6.70
CA THR A 117 -20.23 9.65 7.22
C THR A 117 -18.73 9.78 7.48
N ASP A 118 -17.98 10.35 6.54
CA ASP A 118 -16.55 10.60 6.71
C ASP A 118 -16.28 11.54 7.89
N GLN A 119 -17.06 12.60 8.02
CA GLN A 119 -16.95 13.56 9.14
C GLN A 119 -17.26 12.91 10.48
N ARG A 120 -18.28 12.04 10.57
CA ARG A 120 -18.60 11.31 11.81
C ARG A 120 -17.47 10.39 12.22
N ILE A 121 -16.87 9.66 11.27
CA ILE A 121 -15.73 8.76 11.53
C ILE A 121 -14.54 9.58 12.03
N ALA A 122 -14.18 10.65 11.34
CA ALA A 122 -13.06 11.52 11.73
C ALA A 122 -13.29 12.16 13.10
N ALA A 123 -14.49 12.66 13.38
CA ALA A 123 -14.84 13.25 14.67
C ALA A 123 -14.78 12.22 15.81
N SER A 124 -15.25 10.99 15.56
CA SER A 124 -15.20 9.90 16.54
C SER A 124 -13.77 9.49 16.86
N ALA A 125 -12.91 9.38 15.85
CA ALA A 125 -11.49 9.06 16.02
C ALA A 125 -10.73 10.16 16.78
N LEU A 126 -11.00 11.44 16.49
CA LEU A 126 -10.43 12.57 17.22
C LEU A 126 -10.89 12.57 18.67
N LYS A 127 -12.18 12.36 18.91
CA LYS A 127 -12.75 12.30 20.27
C LYS A 127 -12.12 11.19 21.09
N ALA A 128 -11.93 10.01 20.51
CA ALA A 128 -11.30 8.86 21.17
C ALA A 128 -9.84 9.17 21.60
N ARG A 129 -9.17 10.07 20.89
CA ARG A 129 -7.80 10.53 21.19
C ARG A 129 -7.77 11.81 22.05
N GLY A 130 -8.89 12.27 22.56
CA GLY A 130 -8.99 13.49 23.38
C GLY A 130 -8.96 14.80 22.59
N TYR A 131 -9.07 14.74 21.28
CA TYR A 131 -9.13 15.91 20.41
C TYR A 131 -10.57 16.26 20.01
N ARG A 132 -10.77 17.49 19.55
CA ARG A 132 -12.01 17.93 18.93
C ARG A 132 -11.73 18.38 17.50
N ALA A 133 -12.63 17.99 16.58
CA ALA A 133 -12.63 18.61 15.27
C ALA A 133 -13.04 20.08 15.45
N SER A 134 -12.21 21.02 15.03
CA SER A 134 -12.70 22.38 14.74
C SER A 134 -13.63 22.28 13.54
N HIS A 135 -14.77 22.94 13.59
CA HIS A 135 -15.54 23.13 12.37
C HIS A 135 -14.63 23.83 11.36
N ALA A 136 -14.45 23.21 10.19
CA ALA A 136 -13.82 23.92 9.10
C ALA A 136 -14.61 25.22 8.93
N VAL A 137 -13.93 26.36 9.06
CA VAL A 137 -14.49 27.66 8.70
C VAL A 137 -15.00 27.48 7.29
N GLU A 138 -16.25 27.87 7.05
CA GLU A 138 -16.83 27.84 5.71
C GLU A 138 -15.82 28.43 4.73
N ASP A 139 -15.53 27.67 3.72
CA ASP A 139 -14.46 27.90 2.77
C ASP A 139 -14.62 29.32 2.16
N ASN A 140 -13.81 30.24 2.58
CA ASN A 140 -13.71 31.58 1.97
C ASN A 140 -13.15 31.53 0.54
N GLY A 141 -13.41 30.46 -0.21
CA GLY A 141 -12.90 30.21 -1.54
C GLY A 141 -11.50 29.59 -1.58
N TYR A 142 -10.93 29.23 -0.43
CA TYR A 142 -9.62 28.62 -0.35
C TYR A 142 -9.73 27.08 -0.37
N ASN A 143 -9.74 26.52 -1.54
CA ASN A 143 -9.86 25.08 -1.72
C ASN A 143 -8.50 24.37 -1.53
N TRP A 144 -7.95 24.46 -0.33
CA TRP A 144 -6.66 23.90 0.04
C TRP A 144 -6.61 22.35 -0.02
N ARG A 145 -7.75 21.66 -0.04
CA ARG A 145 -7.81 20.21 -0.30
C ARG A 145 -7.28 19.85 -1.69
N LEU A 146 -7.57 20.69 -2.69
CA LEU A 146 -7.00 20.50 -4.04
C LEU A 146 -5.50 20.80 -4.05
N THR A 147 -5.06 21.78 -3.27
CA THR A 147 -3.64 22.15 -3.17
C THR A 147 -2.82 21.07 -2.48
N LEU A 148 -3.34 20.44 -1.41
CA LEU A 148 -2.68 19.33 -0.73
C LEU A 148 -2.62 18.06 -1.59
N SER A 149 -3.64 17.78 -2.39
CA SER A 149 -3.64 16.65 -3.31
C SER A 149 -2.62 16.81 -4.44
N LEU A 150 -2.26 18.04 -4.80
CA LEU A 150 -1.24 18.34 -5.80
C LEU A 150 0.19 18.34 -5.25
N ILE A 151 0.37 18.43 -3.92
CA ILE A 151 1.68 18.41 -3.25
C ILE A 151 2.14 16.97 -2.96
N HIS A 152 1.26 16.00 -3.02
CA HIS A 152 1.54 14.58 -2.72
C HIS A 152 1.60 13.67 -3.95
N ILE A 153 1.77 14.23 -5.14
CA ILE A 153 2.06 13.48 -6.37
C ILE A 153 3.55 13.54 -6.66
#